data_a0341b39ffa9aaf96dfd9ef44c5ba6fa
#
_entry.id   a0341b39ffa9aaf96dfd9ef44c5ba6fa
#
_cell.length_a   1.000
_cell.length_b   1.000
_cell.length_c   1.000
_cell.angle_alpha   90.00
_cell.angle_beta   90.00
_cell.angle_gamma   90.00
#
_symmetry.space_group_name_H-M   'P 1'
#
loop_
_entity.id
_entity.type
_entity.pdbx_description
1 polymer ?
#
loop_
_entity_poly.entity_id
_entity_poly.type
_entity_poly.pdbx_seq_one_letter_code
_entity_poly.pdbx_strand_id
1 'polypeptide(L)'
;LIDEIETFFTPWHGVLYSGYTFSVLVAMYVKNKMKDYKFDVGVLGAVIFGVGGASDAVWHTLLGIETGVEPLVSPSHLMLFLGAFLMLDYVFTTRPSKDYLDTASVVAVSTIYALVMYITQFLHPYLVYGVFFGYDDAFAAGTLFFQSMLASIVYVYAIRFKMSPKQMTLLYFL
;
A
#
# COMPACT_ATOMS: atom_id res chain seq x y z
N LEU A 1 27.63 -15.98 -15.92
CA LEU A 1 26.60 -15.33 -15.14
C LEU A 1 25.89 -16.43 -14.39
N ILE A 2 26.10 -16.50 -13.08
CA ILE A 2 25.35 -17.38 -12.20
C ILE A 2 24.01 -16.69 -12.06
N ASP A 3 22.94 -17.27 -12.63
CA ASP A 3 21.58 -16.89 -12.33
C ASP A 3 21.39 -17.11 -10.83
N GLU A 4 21.43 -16.04 -10.04
CA GLU A 4 21.06 -16.12 -8.64
C GLU A 4 19.62 -16.58 -8.62
N ILE A 5 19.39 -17.75 -8.02
CA ILE A 5 18.03 -18.26 -7.79
C ILE A 5 17.37 -17.26 -6.86
N GLU A 6 16.54 -16.39 -7.41
CA GLU A 6 15.72 -15.50 -6.61
C GLU A 6 14.80 -16.34 -5.73
N THR A 7 14.93 -16.18 -4.44
CA THR A 7 14.09 -16.87 -3.46
C THR A 7 13.15 -15.87 -2.80
N PHE A 8 12.05 -16.34 -2.22
CA PHE A 8 11.15 -15.51 -1.40
C PHE A 8 11.92 -14.76 -0.30
N PHE A 9 12.98 -15.34 0.23
CA PHE A 9 13.78 -14.76 1.33
C PHE A 9 14.77 -13.69 0.85
N THR A 10 14.27 -12.62 0.26
CA THR A 10 15.06 -11.45 -0.09
C THR A 10 15.19 -10.49 1.09
N PRO A 11 16.23 -9.64 1.14
CA PRO A 11 16.33 -8.59 2.15
C PRO A 11 15.10 -7.66 2.22
N TRP A 12 14.46 -7.41 1.09
CA TRP A 12 13.26 -6.57 0.99
C TRP A 12 12.05 -7.19 1.68
N HIS A 13 11.81 -8.49 1.49
CA HIS A 13 10.80 -9.23 2.25
C HIS A 13 11.14 -9.25 3.75
N GLY A 14 12.42 -9.38 4.10
CA GLY A 14 12.88 -9.29 5.48
C GLY A 14 12.50 -7.95 6.13
N VAL A 15 12.71 -6.82 5.44
CA VAL A 15 12.33 -5.49 5.93
C VAL A 15 10.81 -5.37 6.06
N LEU A 16 10.06 -5.78 5.02
CA LEU A 16 8.59 -5.72 5.01
C LEU A 16 7.98 -6.48 6.18
N TYR A 17 8.34 -7.76 6.33
CA TYR A 17 7.75 -8.61 7.37
C TYR A 17 8.25 -8.28 8.77
N SER A 18 9.45 -7.73 8.92
CA SER A 18 9.93 -7.18 10.20
C SER A 18 9.10 -5.96 10.60
N GLY A 19 8.84 -5.04 9.67
CA GLY A 19 7.99 -3.88 9.90
C GLY A 19 6.55 -4.27 10.25
N TYR A 20 5.99 -5.24 9.53
CA TYR A 20 4.68 -5.80 9.85
C TYR A 20 4.63 -6.41 11.25
N THR A 21 5.58 -7.29 11.58
CA THR A 21 5.66 -7.95 12.88
C THR A 21 5.77 -6.92 14.00
N PHE A 22 6.65 -5.92 13.85
CA PHE A 22 6.78 -4.83 14.80
C PHE A 22 5.46 -4.08 14.99
N SER A 23 4.78 -3.73 13.92
CA SER A 23 3.48 -3.02 13.95
C SER A 23 2.41 -3.83 14.68
N VAL A 24 2.33 -5.14 14.43
CA VAL A 24 1.40 -6.04 15.12
C VAL A 24 1.72 -6.13 16.62
N LEU A 25 2.99 -6.29 16.98
CA LEU A 25 3.41 -6.36 18.39
C LEU A 25 3.09 -5.06 19.15
N VAL A 26 3.34 -3.91 18.53
CA VAL A 26 2.98 -2.60 19.12
C VAL A 26 1.47 -2.49 19.29
N ALA A 27 0.69 -2.85 18.27
CA ALA A 27 -0.77 -2.81 18.33
C ALA A 27 -1.32 -3.73 19.45
N MET A 28 -0.79 -4.94 19.55
CA MET A 28 -1.15 -5.88 20.64
C MET A 28 -0.79 -5.33 22.02
N TYR A 29 0.41 -4.75 22.17
CA TYR A 29 0.84 -4.13 23.42
C TYR A 29 -0.10 -2.98 23.84
N VAL A 30 -0.43 -2.08 22.90
CA VAL A 30 -1.32 -0.95 23.16
C VAL A 30 -2.72 -1.43 23.52
N LYS A 31 -3.30 -2.36 22.78
CA LYS A 31 -4.63 -2.93 23.06
C LYS A 31 -4.67 -3.63 24.42
N ASN A 32 -3.64 -4.38 24.77
CA ASN A 32 -3.52 -5.00 26.08
C ASN A 32 -3.45 -3.97 27.21
N LYS A 33 -2.66 -2.92 27.02
CA LYS A 33 -2.50 -1.84 27.99
C LYS A 33 -3.81 -1.06 28.22
N MET A 34 -4.56 -0.82 27.13
CA MET A 34 -5.86 -0.14 27.17
C MET A 34 -7.02 -1.06 27.56
N LYS A 35 -6.76 -2.37 27.67
CA LYS A 35 -7.79 -3.42 27.88
C LYS A 35 -8.87 -3.39 26.79
N ASP A 36 -8.51 -2.97 25.61
CA ASP A 36 -9.37 -2.96 24.43
C ASP A 36 -9.05 -4.17 23.55
N TYR A 37 -9.84 -5.23 23.71
CA TYR A 37 -9.68 -6.47 22.97
C TYR A 37 -10.70 -6.61 21.81
N LYS A 38 -11.37 -5.52 21.43
CA LYS A 38 -12.34 -5.60 20.35
C LYS A 38 -11.63 -5.91 19.03
N PHE A 39 -12.24 -6.82 18.30
CA PHE A 39 -11.88 -7.06 16.91
C PHE A 39 -12.34 -5.87 16.08
N ASP A 40 -11.42 -5.20 15.43
CA ASP A 40 -11.68 -4.03 14.61
C ASP A 40 -11.04 -4.17 13.22
N VAL A 41 -11.28 -3.17 12.39
CA VAL A 41 -10.78 -3.15 11.00
C VAL A 41 -9.25 -3.25 10.93
N GLY A 42 -8.53 -2.65 11.90
CA GLY A 42 -7.08 -2.74 11.97
C GLY A 42 -6.59 -4.18 12.26
N VAL A 43 -7.26 -4.88 13.19
CA VAL A 43 -6.97 -6.29 13.47
C VAL A 43 -7.28 -7.16 12.25
N LEU A 44 -8.43 -6.92 11.60
CA LEU A 44 -8.79 -7.61 10.37
C LEU A 44 -7.72 -7.41 9.29
N GLY A 45 -7.29 -6.17 9.11
CA GLY A 45 -6.21 -5.83 8.16
C GLY A 45 -4.92 -6.57 8.46
N ALA A 46 -4.51 -6.62 9.74
CA ALA A 46 -3.32 -7.33 10.16
C ALA A 46 -3.41 -8.84 9.89
N VAL A 47 -4.57 -9.45 10.15
CA VAL A 47 -4.79 -10.87 9.86
C VAL A 47 -4.73 -11.14 8.36
N ILE A 48 -5.42 -10.33 7.55
CA ILE A 48 -5.43 -10.47 6.07
C ILE A 48 -4.00 -10.31 5.52
N PHE A 49 -3.25 -9.31 6.01
CA PHE A 49 -1.86 -9.11 5.60
C PHE A 49 -0.98 -10.30 5.95
N GLY A 50 -1.10 -10.84 7.16
CA GLY A 50 -0.34 -12.03 7.58
C GLY A 50 -0.67 -13.27 6.77
N VAL A 51 -1.96 -13.51 6.47
CA VAL A 51 -2.39 -14.61 5.61
C VAL A 51 -1.89 -14.40 4.18
N GLY A 52 -1.97 -13.18 3.66
CA GLY A 52 -1.43 -12.80 2.35
C GLY A 52 0.06 -13.13 2.26
N GLY A 53 0.85 -12.72 3.25
CA GLY A 53 2.29 -12.99 3.28
C GLY A 53 2.65 -14.48 3.37
N ALA A 54 1.91 -15.25 4.18
CA ALA A 54 2.09 -16.70 4.23
C ALA A 54 1.72 -17.37 2.89
N SER A 55 0.63 -16.90 2.26
CA SER A 55 0.20 -17.38 0.95
C SER A 55 1.21 -17.06 -0.14
N ASP A 56 1.82 -15.87 -0.06
CA ASP A 56 2.84 -15.40 -0.97
C ASP A 56 4.11 -16.25 -0.90
N ALA A 57 4.57 -16.58 0.31
CA ALA A 57 5.67 -17.49 0.52
C ALA A 57 5.41 -18.89 -0.09
N VAL A 58 4.19 -19.43 0.09
CA VAL A 58 3.78 -20.69 -0.51
C VAL A 58 3.71 -20.59 -2.03
N TRP A 59 3.14 -19.51 -2.57
CA TRP A 59 3.03 -19.26 -3.99
C TRP A 59 4.39 -19.28 -4.66
N HIS A 60 5.33 -18.48 -4.16
CA HIS A 60 6.70 -18.41 -4.71
C HIS A 60 7.47 -19.73 -4.54
N THR A 61 7.21 -20.49 -3.50
CA THR A 61 7.86 -21.80 -3.27
C THR A 61 7.36 -22.86 -4.26
N LEU A 62 6.05 -22.85 -4.58
CA LEU A 62 5.44 -23.88 -5.42
C LEU A 62 5.44 -23.54 -6.91
N LEU A 63 5.27 -22.28 -7.26
CA LEU A 63 5.08 -21.80 -8.63
C LEU A 63 6.31 -21.05 -9.18
N GLY A 64 7.28 -20.78 -8.31
CA GLY A 64 8.46 -19.99 -8.66
C GLY A 64 8.21 -18.50 -8.55
N ILE A 65 9.28 -17.72 -8.74
CA ILE A 65 9.22 -16.25 -8.79
C ILE A 65 8.92 -15.85 -10.23
N GLU A 66 7.81 -15.17 -10.39
CA GLU A 66 7.38 -14.63 -11.68
C GLU A 66 8.23 -13.39 -12.02
N THR A 67 8.60 -13.25 -13.28
CA THR A 67 9.50 -12.17 -13.75
C THR A 67 8.76 -11.02 -14.45
N GLY A 68 7.43 -11.07 -14.49
CA GLY A 68 6.59 -10.10 -15.18
C GLY A 68 5.92 -9.10 -14.25
N VAL A 69 4.83 -8.52 -14.73
CA VAL A 69 3.93 -7.62 -13.99
C VAL A 69 2.84 -8.40 -13.24
N GLU A 70 2.59 -9.64 -13.66
CA GLU A 70 1.58 -10.55 -13.15
C GLU A 70 1.70 -10.79 -11.62
N PRO A 71 2.93 -10.91 -11.04
CA PRO A 71 3.09 -11.09 -9.60
C PRO A 71 2.39 -10.03 -8.77
N LEU A 72 2.40 -8.79 -9.26
CA LEU A 72 1.81 -7.66 -8.53
C LEU A 72 0.29 -7.77 -8.36
N VAL A 73 -0.37 -8.57 -9.18
CA VAL A 73 -1.81 -8.82 -9.13
C VAL A 73 -2.13 -10.27 -8.74
N SER A 74 -1.15 -10.99 -8.24
CA SER A 74 -1.40 -12.33 -7.68
C SER A 74 -2.37 -12.25 -6.49
N PRO A 75 -3.14 -13.31 -6.22
CA PRO A 75 -4.08 -13.32 -5.09
C PRO A 75 -3.41 -13.01 -3.74
N SER A 76 -2.18 -13.48 -3.52
CA SER A 76 -1.39 -13.21 -2.32
C SER A 76 -1.05 -11.73 -2.17
N HIS A 77 -0.57 -11.08 -3.25
CA HIS A 77 -0.28 -9.65 -3.24
C HIS A 77 -1.53 -8.79 -3.08
N LEU A 78 -2.66 -9.16 -3.71
CA LEU A 78 -3.93 -8.46 -3.48
C LEU A 78 -4.39 -8.54 -2.03
N MET A 79 -4.16 -9.67 -1.35
CA MET A 79 -4.41 -9.79 0.09
C MET A 79 -3.47 -8.90 0.92
N LEU A 80 -2.19 -8.83 0.58
CA LEU A 80 -1.23 -7.93 1.22
C LEU A 80 -1.67 -6.46 1.08
N PHE A 81 -2.05 -6.03 -0.12
CA PHE A 81 -2.56 -4.68 -0.34
C PHE A 81 -3.83 -4.40 0.45
N LEU A 82 -4.81 -5.32 0.41
CA LEU A 82 -6.06 -5.17 1.17
C LEU A 82 -5.77 -5.06 2.67
N GLY A 83 -4.92 -5.92 3.20
CA GLY A 83 -4.52 -5.90 4.61
C GLY A 83 -3.86 -4.58 5.00
N ALA A 84 -2.91 -4.10 4.18
CA ALA A 84 -2.26 -2.80 4.37
C ALA A 84 -3.26 -1.64 4.36
N PHE A 85 -4.19 -1.61 3.39
CA PHE A 85 -5.23 -0.58 3.33
C PHE A 85 -6.09 -0.55 4.58
N LEU A 86 -6.54 -1.70 5.07
CA LEU A 86 -7.38 -1.78 6.26
C LEU A 86 -6.63 -1.33 7.52
N MET A 87 -5.35 -1.67 7.64
CA MET A 87 -4.51 -1.20 8.76
C MET A 87 -4.33 0.33 8.71
N LEU A 88 -4.07 0.90 7.55
CA LEU A 88 -3.90 2.34 7.36
C LEU A 88 -5.22 3.10 7.52
N ASP A 89 -6.33 2.56 7.01
CA ASP A 89 -7.67 3.11 7.21
C ASP A 89 -8.03 3.17 8.69
N TYR A 90 -7.68 2.15 9.45
CA TYR A 90 -7.88 2.16 10.90
C TYR A 90 -7.17 3.34 11.58
N VAL A 91 -5.91 3.60 11.24
CA VAL A 91 -5.16 4.76 11.77
C VAL A 91 -5.87 6.06 11.41
N PHE A 92 -6.32 6.17 10.17
CA PHE A 92 -7.02 7.35 9.68
C PHE A 92 -8.40 7.55 10.33
N THR A 93 -9.20 6.49 10.46
CA THR A 93 -10.58 6.58 10.97
C THR A 93 -10.66 6.75 12.48
N THR A 94 -9.66 6.26 13.22
CA THR A 94 -9.57 6.36 14.69
C THR A 94 -8.83 7.61 15.18
N ARG A 95 -8.47 8.52 14.30
CA ARG A 95 -7.76 9.75 14.66
C ARG A 95 -8.49 10.58 15.71
N PRO A 96 -7.75 11.34 16.56
CA PRO A 96 -8.33 12.08 17.68
C PRO A 96 -9.31 13.19 17.27
N SER A 97 -9.10 13.80 16.11
CA SER A 97 -9.99 14.85 15.57
C SER A 97 -10.47 14.51 14.17
N LYS A 98 -11.73 14.87 13.89
CA LYS A 98 -12.31 14.75 12.55
C LYS A 98 -12.06 16.00 11.68
N ASP A 99 -11.67 17.10 12.31
CA ASP A 99 -11.53 18.40 11.62
C ASP A 99 -10.13 18.66 11.07
N TYR A 100 -9.12 17.93 11.58
CA TYR A 100 -7.74 18.04 11.11
C TYR A 100 -7.05 16.66 11.11
N LEU A 101 -5.98 16.55 10.33
CA LEU A 101 -5.13 15.38 10.30
C LEU A 101 -3.94 15.58 11.25
N ASP A 102 -3.74 14.66 12.16
CA ASP A 102 -2.49 14.55 12.91
C ASP A 102 -1.39 13.92 12.04
N THR A 103 -0.16 13.91 12.52
CA THR A 103 0.98 13.40 11.77
C THR A 103 0.80 11.93 11.37
N ALA A 104 0.27 11.10 12.27
CA ALA A 104 0.03 9.68 11.99
C ALA A 104 -1.01 9.50 10.86
N SER A 105 -2.08 10.29 10.88
CA SER A 105 -3.10 10.28 9.83
C SER A 105 -2.56 10.79 8.50
N VAL A 106 -1.67 11.80 8.49
CA VAL A 106 -1.02 12.28 7.27
C VAL A 106 -0.15 11.18 6.69
N VAL A 107 0.68 10.51 7.50
CA VAL A 107 1.50 9.38 7.06
C VAL A 107 0.64 8.26 6.51
N ALA A 108 -0.46 7.89 7.20
CA ALA A 108 -1.37 6.85 6.72
C ALA A 108 -1.99 7.19 5.37
N VAL A 109 -2.49 8.42 5.18
CA VAL A 109 -3.05 8.87 3.90
C VAL A 109 -1.99 8.90 2.80
N SER A 110 -0.77 9.37 3.10
CA SER A 110 0.34 9.38 2.15
C SER A 110 0.71 7.97 1.71
N THR A 111 0.76 7.02 2.64
CA THR A 111 1.06 5.62 2.34
C THR A 111 -0.07 4.98 1.52
N ILE A 112 -1.33 5.24 1.85
CA ILE A 112 -2.47 4.80 1.02
C ILE A 112 -2.34 5.35 -0.40
N TYR A 113 -2.02 6.64 -0.53
CA TYR A 113 -1.82 7.26 -1.83
C TYR A 113 -0.69 6.60 -2.61
N ALA A 114 0.45 6.36 -1.98
CA ALA A 114 1.59 5.70 -2.61
C ALA A 114 1.23 4.27 -3.07
N LEU A 115 0.49 3.50 -2.25
CA LEU A 115 0.02 2.16 -2.61
C LEU A 115 -0.96 2.20 -3.79
N VAL A 116 -1.91 3.14 -3.79
CA VAL A 116 -2.85 3.33 -4.91
C VAL A 116 -2.10 3.67 -6.19
N MET A 117 -1.14 4.60 -6.12
CA MET A 117 -0.33 4.98 -7.28
C MET A 117 0.51 3.80 -7.79
N TYR A 118 1.09 3.02 -6.88
CA TYR A 118 1.86 1.83 -7.23
C TYR A 118 0.99 0.79 -7.95
N ILE A 119 -0.18 0.43 -7.40
CA ILE A 119 -1.09 -0.54 -8.02
C ILE A 119 -1.61 -0.03 -9.36
N THR A 120 -2.05 1.22 -9.42
CA THR A 120 -2.63 1.78 -10.65
C THR A 120 -1.60 2.00 -11.74
N GLN A 121 -0.32 2.19 -11.40
CA GLN A 121 0.76 2.26 -12.37
C GLN A 121 0.85 0.96 -13.18
N PHE A 122 0.70 -0.20 -12.55
CA PHE A 122 0.80 -1.50 -13.21
C PHE A 122 -0.51 -1.97 -13.83
N LEU A 123 -1.65 -1.59 -13.27
CA LEU A 123 -2.99 -1.91 -13.78
C LEU A 123 -3.55 -0.83 -14.71
N HIS A 124 -2.75 0.18 -15.00
CA HIS A 124 -3.22 1.30 -15.81
C HIS A 124 -3.54 0.84 -17.23
N PRO A 125 -4.78 1.07 -17.74
CA PRO A 125 -5.17 0.61 -19.08
C PRO A 125 -4.22 1.09 -20.16
N TYR A 126 -3.70 2.32 -20.02
CA TYR A 126 -2.75 2.88 -20.97
C TYR A 126 -1.38 2.20 -20.92
N LEU A 127 -0.86 1.82 -19.76
CA LEU A 127 0.41 1.10 -19.67
C LEU A 127 0.28 -0.29 -20.29
N VAL A 128 -0.79 -1.02 -19.95
CA VAL A 128 -1.06 -2.34 -20.53
C VAL A 128 -1.21 -2.24 -22.04
N TYR A 129 -1.97 -1.27 -22.53
CA TYR A 129 -2.13 -1.04 -23.96
C TYR A 129 -0.79 -0.73 -24.65
N GLY A 130 0.03 0.17 -24.05
CA GLY A 130 1.33 0.54 -24.59
C GLY A 130 2.31 -0.62 -24.72
N VAL A 131 2.28 -1.59 -23.79
CA VAL A 131 3.08 -2.83 -23.89
C VAL A 131 2.72 -3.65 -25.12
N PHE A 132 1.43 -3.71 -25.47
CA PHE A 132 0.96 -4.53 -26.62
C PHE A 132 0.98 -3.79 -27.95
N PHE A 133 0.74 -2.48 -27.96
CA PHE A 133 0.51 -1.70 -29.19
C PHE A 133 1.55 -0.59 -29.44
N GLY A 134 2.49 -0.41 -28.52
CA GLY A 134 3.50 0.64 -28.56
C GLY A 134 3.06 1.93 -27.88
N TYR A 135 4.04 2.74 -27.52
CA TYR A 135 3.82 4.03 -26.87
C TYR A 135 3.93 5.16 -27.90
N ASP A 136 2.94 6.03 -27.91
CA ASP A 136 2.94 7.29 -28.66
C ASP A 136 2.68 8.48 -27.72
N ASP A 137 2.74 9.71 -28.25
CA ASP A 137 2.56 10.94 -27.48
C ASP A 137 1.15 11.06 -26.90
N ALA A 138 0.12 10.58 -27.61
CA ALA A 138 -1.26 10.59 -27.11
C ALA A 138 -1.42 9.64 -25.92
N PHE A 139 -0.69 8.54 -25.97
CA PHE A 139 -0.64 7.55 -24.92
C PHE A 139 0.03 8.08 -23.66
N ALA A 140 1.19 8.72 -23.81
CA ALA A 140 1.89 9.36 -22.72
C ALA A 140 1.05 10.48 -22.07
N ALA A 141 0.38 11.30 -22.89
CA ALA A 141 -0.51 12.36 -22.42
C ALA A 141 -1.72 11.78 -21.65
N GLY A 142 -2.33 10.68 -22.13
CA GLY A 142 -3.42 9.98 -21.44
C GLY A 142 -3.01 9.44 -20.06
N THR A 143 -1.82 8.85 -19.97
CA THR A 143 -1.24 8.36 -18.72
C THR A 143 -1.03 9.50 -17.72
N LEU A 144 -0.39 10.59 -18.14
CA LEU A 144 -0.16 11.78 -17.32
C LEU A 144 -1.48 12.39 -16.85
N PHE A 145 -2.47 12.49 -17.74
CA PHE A 145 -3.80 13.01 -17.38
C PHE A 145 -4.47 12.17 -16.30
N PHE A 146 -4.47 10.85 -16.44
CA PHE A 146 -5.09 9.95 -15.48
C PHE A 146 -4.38 10.00 -14.12
N GLN A 147 -3.05 9.96 -14.10
CA GLN A 147 -2.28 10.07 -12.85
C GLN A 147 -2.49 11.44 -12.18
N SER A 148 -2.56 12.51 -12.96
CA SER A 148 -2.86 13.84 -12.43
C SER A 148 -4.27 13.92 -11.85
N MET A 149 -5.24 13.23 -12.43
CA MET A 149 -6.60 13.15 -11.90
C MET A 149 -6.62 12.40 -10.56
N LEU A 150 -5.94 11.27 -10.45
CA LEU A 150 -5.82 10.54 -9.17
C LEU A 150 -5.13 11.38 -8.10
N ALA A 151 -4.03 12.05 -8.43
CA ALA A 151 -3.34 12.97 -7.53
C ALA A 151 -4.27 14.10 -7.06
N SER A 152 -5.08 14.65 -7.98
CA SER A 152 -6.03 15.71 -7.65
C SER A 152 -7.11 15.29 -6.67
N ILE A 153 -7.57 14.03 -6.70
CA ILE A 153 -8.54 13.49 -5.74
C ILE A 153 -7.96 13.54 -4.32
N VAL A 154 -6.71 13.11 -4.15
CA VAL A 154 -6.02 13.15 -2.85
C VAL A 154 -5.83 14.61 -2.40
N TYR A 155 -5.52 15.50 -3.33
CA TYR A 155 -5.36 16.93 -3.04
C TYR A 155 -6.66 17.56 -2.52
N VAL A 156 -7.77 17.32 -3.21
CA VAL A 156 -9.10 17.78 -2.77
C VAL A 156 -9.47 17.22 -1.40
N TYR A 157 -9.13 15.95 -1.17
CA TYR A 157 -9.34 15.32 0.13
C TYR A 157 -8.50 15.98 1.23
N ALA A 158 -7.23 16.27 0.95
CA ALA A 158 -6.32 16.95 1.87
C ALA A 158 -6.82 18.37 2.23
N ILE A 159 -7.29 19.13 1.25
CA ILE A 159 -7.87 20.47 1.48
C ILE A 159 -9.08 20.42 2.42
N ARG A 160 -9.91 19.40 2.29
CA ARG A 160 -11.09 19.20 3.15
C ARG A 160 -10.72 19.14 4.64
N PHE A 161 -9.54 18.63 4.98
CA PHE A 161 -9.06 18.49 6.35
C PHE A 161 -8.14 19.62 6.80
N LYS A 162 -8.14 20.75 6.10
CA LYS A 162 -7.35 21.95 6.47
C LYS A 162 -5.88 21.63 6.77
N MET A 163 -5.26 20.82 5.93
CA MET A 163 -3.86 20.47 6.11
C MET A 163 -2.97 21.70 6.05
N SER A 164 -2.00 21.75 6.94
CA SER A 164 -0.96 22.76 6.90
C SER A 164 -0.04 22.58 5.68
N PRO A 165 0.66 23.61 5.20
CA PRO A 165 1.64 23.46 4.12
C PRO A 165 2.69 22.38 4.39
N LYS A 166 3.13 22.21 5.65
CA LYS A 166 4.07 21.17 6.04
C LYS A 166 3.48 19.76 5.88
N GLN A 167 2.20 19.59 6.24
CA GLN A 167 1.51 18.31 6.08
C GLN A 167 1.28 17.99 4.60
N MET A 168 0.96 19.00 3.78
CA MET A 168 0.83 18.83 2.34
C MET A 168 2.17 18.44 1.70
N THR A 169 3.27 19.07 2.13
CA THR A 169 4.61 18.67 1.68
C THR A 169 4.89 17.22 2.05
N LEU A 170 4.62 16.82 3.30
CA LEU A 170 4.83 15.45 3.77
C LEU A 170 4.02 14.43 2.94
N LEU A 171 2.78 14.78 2.57
CA LEU A 171 1.90 13.92 1.75
C LEU A 171 2.50 13.60 0.39
N TYR A 172 3.30 14.50 -0.19
CA TYR A 172 3.90 14.30 -1.52
C TYR A 172 5.32 13.74 -1.52
N PHE A 173 6.00 13.75 -0.35
CA PHE A 173 7.37 13.26 -0.24
C PHE A 173 7.48 11.88 0.43
N LEU A 174 6.39 11.32 0.93
CA LEU A 174 6.30 9.95 1.41
C LEU A 174 5.69 9.03 0.37
#